data_058ab5752660a79ebfb743765847431c
#
_entry.id   058ab5752660a79ebfb743765847431c
#
_cell.length_a   1.000
_cell.length_b   1.000
_cell.length_c   1.000
_cell.angle_alpha   90.00
_cell.angle_beta   90.00
_cell.angle_gamma   90.00
#
_symmetry.space_group_name_H-M   'P 1'
#
loop_
_entity.id
_entity.type
_entity.pdbx_description
1 polymer ?
#
loop_
_entity_poly.entity_id
_entity_poly.type
_entity_poly.pdbx_seq_one_letter_code
_entity_poly.pdbx_strand_id
1 'polypeptide(L)'
;MNRQDSAGADHVCGHGHNHGLGLACGHDHNPVRELDRSALISARGLSLARGGRPILDSVDIDLYAGEIVTLIGPNGAGKTTFVRLLLGLERADTGEMFRAGNLRIGYVPQRIDIDRALPMTVARFLSLGLNVGQAEILAGLRSVGAEHVMDRQLARLSGGEGQRVVLARALLRQPNLLVLDEPVRGVDATGEAELYTLIGRLRNERGFGVLLVSHDLHVVMAASDRVLCINQHVCCSGVPTAVAKHPEYVRLFGAEAARAFALYEHHHDHAHDLAGRPLTDEPEHKSGKGDS
;
A
#
# COMPACT_ATOMS: atom_id res chain seq x y z
N MET A 1 12.96 -28.93 -65.12
CA MET A 1 11.79 -29.71 -65.58
C MET A 1 10.90 -29.92 -64.35
N ASN A 2 9.71 -29.42 -64.49
CA ASN A 2 8.49 -29.61 -63.66
C ASN A 2 8.55 -29.19 -62.14
N ARG A 3 7.91 -28.12 -61.69
CA ARG A 3 6.45 -27.75 -61.59
C ARG A 3 5.66 -28.77 -60.79
N GLN A 4 5.10 -28.38 -59.63
CA GLN A 4 3.70 -27.94 -59.36
C GLN A 4 3.49 -27.93 -57.83
N ASP A 5 3.11 -26.82 -57.23
CA ASP A 5 1.74 -26.30 -56.95
C ASP A 5 0.87 -27.23 -56.09
N SER A 6 0.45 -26.70 -54.95
CA SER A 6 -0.96 -26.48 -54.59
C SER A 6 -1.15 -26.44 -53.09
N ALA A 7 -1.68 -25.32 -52.64
CA ALA A 7 -3.07 -25.08 -52.18
C ALA A 7 -3.24 -25.46 -50.71
N GLY A 8 -3.45 -24.58 -49.74
CA GLY A 8 -4.70 -23.87 -49.56
C GLY A 8 -5.71 -24.73 -48.82
N ALA A 9 -5.82 -24.55 -47.45
CA ALA A 9 -7.01 -25.03 -46.77
C ALA A 9 -7.46 -23.99 -45.74
N ASP A 10 -8.41 -23.17 -46.18
CA ASP A 10 -9.29 -22.38 -45.33
C ASP A 10 -10.10 -23.30 -44.42
N HIS A 11 -10.03 -23.09 -43.11
CA HIS A 11 -11.02 -23.62 -42.16
C HIS A 11 -12.00 -22.51 -41.79
N VAL A 12 -13.11 -22.48 -42.55
CA VAL A 12 -14.35 -21.79 -42.18
C VAL A 12 -15.06 -22.61 -41.09
N CYS A 13 -15.15 -22.10 -39.89
CA CYS A 13 -16.10 -22.56 -38.87
C CYS A 13 -17.26 -21.58 -38.83
N GLY A 14 -18.30 -21.89 -39.58
CA GLY A 14 -19.63 -21.33 -39.43
C GLY A 14 -20.38 -22.14 -38.37
N HIS A 15 -20.82 -21.49 -37.30
CA HIS A 15 -22.09 -21.81 -36.62
C HIS A 15 -22.60 -20.54 -35.92
N GLY A 16 -23.64 -19.97 -36.53
CA GLY A 16 -24.41 -18.91 -35.93
C GLY A 16 -25.23 -19.40 -34.75
N HIS A 17 -25.17 -18.67 -33.64
CA HIS A 17 -26.32 -18.52 -32.73
C HIS A 17 -26.29 -17.10 -32.18
N ASN A 18 -27.31 -16.39 -32.59
CA ASN A 18 -27.68 -15.05 -32.19
C ASN A 18 -28.30 -15.11 -30.78
N HIS A 19 -27.70 -14.49 -29.74
CA HIS A 19 -28.44 -13.99 -28.58
C HIS A 19 -27.65 -12.88 -27.91
N GLY A 20 -28.36 -11.83 -27.64
CA GLY A 20 -28.00 -10.47 -27.34
C GLY A 20 -27.20 -10.21 -26.07
N LEU A 21 -26.74 -8.96 -26.06
CA LEU A 21 -26.15 -8.20 -24.98
C LEU A 21 -24.79 -8.73 -24.46
N GLY A 22 -23.79 -8.71 -25.34
CA GLY A 22 -22.38 -8.80 -24.96
C GLY A 22 -21.90 -7.46 -24.44
N LEU A 23 -21.83 -7.30 -23.13
CA LEU A 23 -20.87 -6.36 -22.52
C LEU A 23 -19.49 -6.92 -22.86
N ALA A 24 -18.86 -6.35 -23.88
CA ALA A 24 -17.47 -6.59 -24.19
C ALA A 24 -16.65 -6.21 -22.96
N CYS A 25 -16.07 -7.20 -22.30
CA CYS A 25 -14.92 -7.00 -21.42
C CYS A 25 -13.80 -6.49 -22.32
N GLY A 26 -13.67 -5.17 -22.41
CA GLY A 26 -12.56 -4.53 -23.06
C GLY A 26 -11.29 -4.87 -22.29
N HIS A 27 -10.62 -5.93 -22.71
CA HIS A 27 -9.19 -6.04 -22.46
C HIS A 27 -8.54 -4.99 -23.37
N ASP A 28 -8.54 -3.75 -22.91
CA ASP A 28 -7.66 -2.74 -23.47
C ASP A 28 -6.24 -3.30 -23.32
N HIS A 29 -5.68 -3.76 -24.45
CA HIS A 29 -4.26 -3.96 -24.58
C HIS A 29 -3.61 -2.58 -24.43
N ASN A 30 -3.42 -2.19 -23.16
CA ASN A 30 -2.66 -1.01 -22.82
C ASN A 30 -1.27 -1.19 -23.47
N PRO A 31 -0.77 -0.22 -24.24
CA PRO A 31 0.55 -0.32 -24.84
C PRO A 31 1.55 -0.67 -23.73
N VAL A 32 2.48 -1.57 -24.02
CA VAL A 32 3.53 -2.00 -23.08
C VAL A 32 4.15 -0.75 -22.47
N ARG A 33 3.76 -0.41 -21.25
CA ARG A 33 4.32 0.74 -20.56
C ARG A 33 5.77 0.42 -20.24
N GLU A 34 6.68 1.26 -20.68
CA GLU A 34 8.10 1.13 -20.32
C GLU A 34 8.29 1.27 -18.80
N LEU A 35 9.37 0.65 -18.29
CA LEU A 35 9.78 0.80 -16.90
C LEU A 35 10.18 2.24 -16.63
N ASP A 36 9.60 2.85 -15.57
CA ASP A 36 9.96 4.20 -15.15
C ASP A 36 11.23 4.14 -14.29
N ARG A 37 12.32 4.65 -14.84
CA ARG A 37 13.63 4.68 -14.17
C ARG A 37 13.78 5.81 -13.15
N SER A 38 12.82 6.73 -13.06
CA SER A 38 12.75 7.74 -11.99
C SER A 38 12.11 7.20 -10.72
N ALA A 39 11.38 6.08 -10.80
CA ALA A 39 10.77 5.41 -9.66
C ALA A 39 11.82 4.73 -8.77
N LEU A 40 11.50 4.54 -7.48
CA LEU A 40 12.26 3.66 -6.59
C LEU A 40 12.13 2.20 -6.99
N ILE A 41 10.92 1.78 -7.36
CA ILE A 41 10.60 0.50 -7.99
C ILE A 41 9.64 0.77 -9.14
N SER A 42 9.91 0.19 -10.30
CA SER A 42 8.98 0.13 -11.43
C SER A 42 8.85 -1.32 -11.87
N ALA A 43 7.63 -1.80 -12.03
CA ALA A 43 7.35 -3.17 -12.46
C ALA A 43 6.27 -3.21 -13.52
N ARG A 44 6.44 -4.11 -14.49
CA ARG A 44 5.52 -4.30 -15.63
C ARG A 44 5.25 -5.77 -15.86
N GLY A 45 3.98 -6.11 -16.01
CA GLY A 45 3.53 -7.44 -16.38
C GLY A 45 3.92 -8.54 -15.41
N LEU A 46 4.11 -8.23 -14.10
CA LEU A 46 4.53 -9.24 -13.13
C LEU A 46 3.45 -10.30 -12.98
N SER A 47 3.81 -11.55 -13.32
CA SER A 47 2.93 -12.70 -13.14
C SER A 47 3.62 -13.79 -12.34
N LEU A 48 2.83 -14.52 -11.55
CA LEU A 48 3.30 -15.64 -10.76
C LEU A 48 2.18 -16.67 -10.60
N ALA A 49 2.50 -17.95 -10.86
CA ALA A 49 1.60 -19.07 -10.63
C ALA A 49 2.22 -20.06 -9.62
N ARG A 50 1.37 -20.74 -8.86
CA ARG A 50 1.78 -21.81 -7.96
C ARG A 50 0.88 -23.01 -8.13
N GLY A 51 1.47 -24.18 -8.41
CA GLY A 51 0.69 -25.40 -8.66
C GLY A 51 -0.31 -25.26 -9.80
N GLY A 52 0.03 -24.51 -10.85
CA GLY A 52 -0.84 -24.25 -12.00
C GLY A 52 -1.96 -23.23 -11.74
N ARG A 53 -2.03 -22.63 -10.55
CA ARG A 53 -3.02 -21.58 -10.23
C ARG A 53 -2.37 -20.19 -10.29
N PRO A 54 -2.93 -19.23 -11.04
CA PRO A 54 -2.42 -17.87 -11.05
C PRO A 54 -2.60 -17.23 -9.66
N ILE A 55 -1.54 -16.66 -9.12
CA ILE A 55 -1.55 -15.84 -7.90
C ILE A 55 -1.53 -14.37 -8.28
N LEU A 56 -0.74 -14.02 -9.30
CA LEU A 56 -0.66 -12.69 -9.90
C LEU A 56 -0.64 -12.84 -11.40
N ASP A 57 -1.33 -11.93 -12.09
CA ASP A 57 -1.45 -11.89 -13.53
C ASP A 57 -1.26 -10.47 -14.05
N SER A 58 -0.14 -10.25 -14.72
CA SER A 58 0.22 -9.00 -15.40
C SER A 58 0.06 -7.73 -14.54
N VAL A 59 0.69 -7.72 -13.36
CA VAL A 59 0.60 -6.61 -12.41
C VAL A 59 1.66 -5.56 -12.69
N ASP A 60 1.22 -4.29 -12.85
CA ASP A 60 2.07 -3.12 -13.02
C ASP A 60 2.05 -2.24 -11.76
N ILE A 61 3.19 -1.64 -11.41
CA ILE A 61 3.30 -0.63 -10.38
C ILE A 61 4.53 0.25 -10.57
N ASP A 62 4.40 1.52 -10.18
CA ASP A 62 5.52 2.43 -9.93
C ASP A 62 5.43 2.94 -8.50
N LEU A 63 6.56 3.00 -7.79
CA LEU A 63 6.65 3.52 -6.43
C LEU A 63 7.69 4.63 -6.38
N TYR A 64 7.30 5.80 -5.88
CA TYR A 64 8.13 6.99 -5.81
C TYR A 64 8.46 7.38 -4.38
N ALA A 65 9.52 8.17 -4.21
CA ALA A 65 9.80 8.81 -2.95
C ALA A 65 8.72 9.85 -2.61
N GLY A 66 8.39 9.98 -1.32
CA GLY A 66 7.39 10.95 -0.84
C GLY A 66 5.93 10.59 -1.12
N GLU A 67 5.63 9.45 -1.77
CA GLU A 67 4.27 8.98 -2.06
C GLU A 67 3.86 7.85 -1.12
N ILE A 68 2.61 7.85 -0.67
CA ILE A 68 1.98 6.71 0.01
C ILE A 68 1.06 5.99 -0.97
N VAL A 69 1.48 4.80 -1.40
CA VAL A 69 0.66 3.90 -2.22
C VAL A 69 0.06 2.84 -1.33
N THR A 70 -1.26 2.73 -1.31
CA THR A 70 -1.92 1.66 -0.56
C THR A 70 -2.44 0.57 -1.49
N LEU A 71 -2.03 -0.66 -1.17
CA LEU A 71 -2.45 -1.88 -1.84
C LEU A 71 -3.64 -2.47 -1.11
N ILE A 72 -4.79 -2.54 -1.77
CA ILE A 72 -6.02 -3.12 -1.23
C ILE A 72 -6.44 -4.34 -2.05
N GLY A 73 -7.31 -5.16 -1.50
CA GLY A 73 -7.85 -6.34 -2.18
C GLY A 73 -8.35 -7.38 -1.19
N PRO A 74 -9.20 -8.34 -1.62
CA PRO A 74 -9.72 -9.39 -0.77
C PRO A 74 -8.61 -10.33 -0.24
N ASN A 75 -8.95 -11.16 0.73
CA ASN A 75 -8.05 -12.20 1.20
C ASN A 75 -7.77 -13.20 0.06
N GLY A 76 -6.49 -13.56 -0.11
CA GLY A 76 -6.08 -14.42 -1.23
C GLY A 76 -5.88 -13.69 -2.58
N ALA A 77 -6.06 -12.38 -2.65
CA ALA A 77 -5.86 -11.58 -3.86
C ALA A 77 -4.41 -11.50 -4.37
N GLY A 78 -3.44 -12.04 -3.62
CA GLY A 78 -2.03 -12.01 -4.00
C GLY A 78 -1.22 -10.86 -3.39
N LYS A 79 -1.80 -10.01 -2.51
CA LYS A 79 -1.14 -8.81 -1.93
C LYS A 79 0.23 -9.11 -1.31
N THR A 80 0.29 -10.03 -0.36
CA THR A 80 1.55 -10.41 0.31
C THR A 80 2.55 -11.03 -0.67
N THR A 81 2.08 -11.82 -1.63
CA THR A 81 2.93 -12.38 -2.70
C THR A 81 3.52 -11.27 -3.56
N PHE A 82 2.69 -10.28 -3.94
CA PHE A 82 3.15 -9.11 -4.69
C PHE A 82 4.20 -8.30 -3.93
N VAL A 83 3.96 -8.03 -2.64
CA VAL A 83 4.96 -7.40 -1.76
C VAL A 83 6.26 -8.20 -1.75
N ARG A 84 6.21 -9.53 -1.64
CA ARG A 84 7.41 -10.39 -1.62
C ARG A 84 8.18 -10.36 -2.94
N LEU A 85 7.48 -10.24 -4.08
CA LEU A 85 8.12 -10.00 -5.39
C LEU A 85 8.85 -8.65 -5.39
N LEU A 86 8.20 -7.57 -4.95
CA LEU A 86 8.80 -6.24 -4.89
C LEU A 86 10.02 -6.19 -3.96
N LEU A 87 9.99 -6.93 -2.86
CA LEU A 87 11.11 -7.07 -1.93
C LEU A 87 12.25 -7.97 -2.46
N GLY A 88 12.02 -8.73 -3.53
CA GLY A 88 12.96 -9.71 -4.06
C GLY A 88 13.06 -10.98 -3.24
N LEU A 89 12.09 -11.24 -2.37
CA LEU A 89 11.98 -12.47 -1.58
C LEU A 89 11.41 -13.64 -2.41
N GLU A 90 10.76 -13.31 -3.52
CA GLU A 90 10.23 -14.23 -4.52
C GLU A 90 10.61 -13.74 -5.93
N ARG A 91 10.51 -14.63 -6.93
CA ARG A 91 10.71 -14.29 -8.34
C ARG A 91 9.40 -14.44 -9.08
N ALA A 92 9.10 -13.48 -9.96
CA ALA A 92 8.01 -13.60 -10.91
C ALA A 92 8.35 -14.66 -11.98
N ASP A 93 7.31 -15.31 -12.52
CA ASP A 93 7.45 -16.19 -13.68
C ASP A 93 7.66 -15.39 -14.97
N THR A 94 6.96 -14.24 -15.08
CA THR A 94 7.07 -13.30 -16.22
C THR A 94 7.01 -11.86 -15.73
N GLY A 95 7.33 -10.93 -16.62
CA GLY A 95 7.35 -9.51 -16.37
C GLY A 95 8.75 -8.98 -16.06
N GLU A 96 8.84 -7.66 -15.95
CA GLU A 96 10.10 -6.96 -15.73
C GLU A 96 10.01 -6.06 -14.50
N MET A 97 11.13 -5.87 -13.81
CA MET A 97 11.21 -5.00 -12.65
C MET A 97 12.52 -4.21 -12.64
N PHE A 98 12.39 -2.91 -12.53
CA PHE A 98 13.49 -1.99 -12.23
C PHE A 98 13.49 -1.67 -10.74
N ARG A 99 14.66 -1.58 -10.15
CA ARG A 99 14.92 -1.06 -8.80
C ARG A 99 16.02 -0.02 -8.87
N ALA A 100 15.80 1.13 -8.25
CA ALA A 100 16.82 2.18 -8.19
C ALA A 100 18.10 1.65 -7.51
N GLY A 101 19.27 2.01 -8.02
CA GLY A 101 20.56 1.52 -7.51
C GLY A 101 20.84 1.91 -6.04
N ASN A 102 20.20 2.97 -5.54
CA ASN A 102 20.28 3.43 -4.16
C ASN A 102 19.10 2.96 -3.29
N LEU A 103 18.29 2.01 -3.76
CA LEU A 103 17.09 1.55 -3.06
C LEU A 103 17.46 0.90 -1.71
N ARG A 104 16.93 1.47 -0.64
CA ARG A 104 16.99 0.93 0.71
C ARG A 104 15.59 0.72 1.23
N ILE A 105 15.22 -0.52 1.46
CA ILE A 105 13.86 -0.90 1.88
C ILE A 105 13.84 -1.14 3.39
N GLY A 106 12.92 -0.46 4.08
CA GLY A 106 12.45 -0.83 5.41
C GLY A 106 11.21 -1.68 5.29
N TYR A 107 11.18 -2.87 5.86
CA TYR A 107 10.03 -3.77 5.78
C TYR A 107 9.45 -4.09 7.15
N VAL A 108 8.16 -3.89 7.29
CA VAL A 108 7.34 -4.28 8.44
C VAL A 108 6.40 -5.39 7.97
N PRO A 109 6.68 -6.65 8.32
CA PRO A 109 5.85 -7.79 7.91
C PRO A 109 4.56 -7.86 8.71
N GLN A 110 3.55 -8.54 8.16
CA GLN A 110 2.25 -8.78 8.79
C GLN A 110 2.36 -9.49 10.15
N ARG A 111 3.36 -10.36 10.31
CA ARG A 111 3.67 -11.06 11.56
C ARG A 111 5.17 -11.14 11.75
N ILE A 112 5.58 -10.97 12.99
CA ILE A 112 6.91 -11.35 13.43
C ILE A 112 6.72 -12.49 14.42
N ASP A 113 7.04 -13.69 13.98
CA ASP A 113 7.05 -14.85 14.87
C ASP A 113 8.32 -14.79 15.71
N ILE A 114 8.20 -14.16 16.88
CA ILE A 114 9.25 -14.17 17.89
C ILE A 114 8.90 -15.29 18.85
N ASP A 115 9.77 -16.28 18.94
CA ASP A 115 9.64 -17.31 19.96
C ASP A 115 9.64 -16.65 21.34
N ARG A 116 8.52 -16.75 22.05
CA ARG A 116 8.34 -16.17 23.39
C ARG A 116 9.29 -16.75 24.42
N ALA A 117 9.84 -17.94 24.14
CA ALA A 117 10.84 -18.56 24.99
C ALA A 117 12.22 -17.91 24.84
N LEU A 118 12.47 -17.16 23.76
CA LEU A 118 13.73 -16.48 23.54
C LEU A 118 13.84 -15.20 24.40
N PRO A 119 14.75 -15.13 25.38
CA PRO A 119 14.95 -13.95 26.21
C PRO A 119 15.66 -12.85 25.41
N MET A 120 14.88 -12.07 24.67
CA MET A 120 15.40 -11.00 23.80
C MET A 120 14.84 -9.66 24.21
N THR A 121 15.71 -8.70 24.53
CA THR A 121 15.32 -7.31 24.77
C THR A 121 15.07 -6.57 23.46
N VAL A 122 14.30 -5.46 23.52
CA VAL A 122 14.05 -4.58 22.38
C VAL A 122 15.37 -4.06 21.81
N ALA A 123 16.28 -3.59 22.65
CA ALA A 123 17.59 -3.11 22.19
C ALA A 123 18.36 -4.19 21.42
N ARG A 124 18.36 -5.43 21.92
CA ARG A 124 19.01 -6.56 21.22
C ARG A 124 18.35 -6.87 19.89
N PHE A 125 17.01 -6.89 19.84
CA PHE A 125 16.26 -7.10 18.61
C PHE A 125 16.59 -6.04 17.56
N LEU A 126 16.63 -4.77 17.94
CA LEU A 126 16.91 -3.66 17.02
C LEU A 126 18.35 -3.70 16.48
N SER A 127 19.31 -4.18 17.26
CA SER A 127 20.70 -4.32 16.81
C SER A 127 20.97 -5.53 15.90
N LEU A 128 20.08 -6.53 15.85
CA LEU A 128 20.31 -7.75 15.09
C LEU A 128 20.48 -7.47 13.58
N GLY A 129 21.66 -7.81 13.03
CA GLY A 129 21.98 -7.63 11.61
C GLY A 129 22.10 -6.17 11.17
N LEU A 130 22.19 -5.22 12.12
CA LEU A 130 22.46 -3.82 11.88
C LEU A 130 23.71 -3.41 12.65
N ASN A 131 24.53 -2.56 12.03
CA ASN A 131 25.68 -1.95 12.71
C ASN A 131 25.22 -0.60 13.30
N VAL A 132 24.45 -0.66 14.39
CA VAL A 132 23.87 0.53 15.06
C VAL A 132 24.23 0.52 16.54
N GLY A 133 24.58 1.69 17.06
CA GLY A 133 24.90 1.89 18.46
C GLY A 133 23.64 2.13 19.31
N GLN A 134 23.83 2.14 20.62
CA GLN A 134 22.73 2.35 21.59
C GLN A 134 22.04 3.70 21.42
N ALA A 135 22.80 4.76 21.08
CA ALA A 135 22.25 6.09 20.83
C ALA A 135 21.32 6.11 19.60
N GLU A 136 21.70 5.41 18.53
CA GLU A 136 20.87 5.30 17.31
C GLU A 136 19.60 4.48 17.57
N ILE A 137 19.71 3.40 18.32
CA ILE A 137 18.56 2.59 18.77
C ILE A 137 17.57 3.45 19.55
N LEU A 138 18.08 4.23 20.53
CA LEU A 138 17.26 5.13 21.34
C LEU A 138 16.59 6.21 20.47
N ALA A 139 17.32 6.80 19.54
CA ALA A 139 16.78 7.79 18.59
C ALA A 139 15.70 7.18 17.68
N GLY A 140 15.93 5.96 17.19
CA GLY A 140 14.95 5.19 16.42
C GLY A 140 13.66 4.93 17.21
N LEU A 141 13.77 4.49 18.46
CA LEU A 141 12.62 4.27 19.35
C LEU A 141 11.88 5.57 19.67
N ARG A 142 12.59 6.67 19.92
CA ARG A 142 11.98 8.00 20.15
C ARG A 142 11.18 8.46 18.93
N SER A 143 11.69 8.22 17.73
CA SER A 143 10.98 8.63 16.50
C SER A 143 9.59 7.98 16.35
N VAL A 144 9.38 6.84 17.03
CA VAL A 144 8.11 6.10 17.02
C VAL A 144 7.38 6.13 18.38
N GLY A 145 7.89 6.88 19.39
CA GLY A 145 7.29 6.98 20.72
C GLY A 145 7.37 5.69 21.55
N ALA A 146 8.47 4.93 21.41
CA ALA A 146 8.66 3.64 22.08
C ALA A 146 9.97 3.55 22.88
N GLU A 147 10.61 4.67 23.24
CA GLU A 147 11.87 4.67 23.99
C GLU A 147 11.78 4.00 25.35
N HIS A 148 10.61 4.07 25.99
CA HIS A 148 10.36 3.50 27.32
C HIS A 148 10.42 1.96 27.38
N VAL A 149 10.41 1.29 26.21
CA VAL A 149 10.48 -0.18 26.13
C VAL A 149 11.86 -0.72 25.77
N MET A 150 12.89 0.13 25.63
CA MET A 150 14.22 -0.24 25.11
C MET A 150 14.83 -1.48 25.80
N ASP A 151 14.72 -1.55 27.12
CA ASP A 151 15.29 -2.63 27.94
C ASP A 151 14.29 -3.75 28.26
N ARG A 152 13.03 -3.62 27.80
CA ARG A 152 11.99 -4.62 28.03
C ARG A 152 12.17 -5.83 27.12
N GLN A 153 11.68 -6.98 27.59
CA GLN A 153 11.61 -8.20 26.80
C GLN A 153 10.57 -8.05 25.70
N LEU A 154 10.89 -8.41 24.46
CA LEU A 154 9.96 -8.38 23.32
C LEU A 154 8.66 -9.14 23.59
N ALA A 155 8.76 -10.30 24.24
CA ALA A 155 7.62 -11.15 24.56
C ALA A 155 6.62 -10.49 25.54
N ARG A 156 7.00 -9.38 26.21
CA ARG A 156 6.18 -8.65 27.19
C ARG A 156 5.61 -7.33 26.65
N LEU A 157 5.81 -7.04 25.37
CA LEU A 157 5.26 -5.84 24.75
C LEU A 157 3.76 -6.01 24.46
N SER A 158 3.01 -4.92 24.58
CA SER A 158 1.67 -4.83 23.99
C SER A 158 1.73 -4.89 22.46
N GLY A 159 0.60 -5.14 21.80
CA GLY A 159 0.54 -5.17 20.36
C GLY A 159 1.05 -3.86 19.72
N GLY A 160 0.59 -2.72 20.23
CA GLY A 160 1.02 -1.40 19.73
C GLY A 160 2.49 -1.10 20.00
N GLU A 161 3.02 -1.41 21.20
CA GLU A 161 4.45 -1.29 21.49
C GLU A 161 5.29 -2.16 20.56
N GLY A 162 4.87 -3.40 20.31
CA GLY A 162 5.52 -4.31 19.38
C GLY A 162 5.58 -3.76 17.95
N GLN A 163 4.46 -3.23 17.45
CA GLN A 163 4.40 -2.62 16.12
C GLN A 163 5.31 -1.39 15.99
N ARG A 164 5.33 -0.51 17.01
CA ARG A 164 6.25 0.64 17.03
C ARG A 164 7.71 0.19 17.05
N VAL A 165 8.07 -0.85 17.78
CA VAL A 165 9.42 -1.42 17.81
C VAL A 165 9.82 -1.98 16.44
N VAL A 166 8.91 -2.68 15.75
CA VAL A 166 9.17 -3.20 14.41
C VAL A 166 9.33 -2.07 13.40
N LEU A 167 8.50 -1.05 13.50
CA LEU A 167 8.63 0.16 12.68
C LEU A 167 9.98 0.85 12.93
N ALA A 168 10.40 1.01 14.21
CA ALA A 168 11.72 1.55 14.54
C ALA A 168 12.84 0.74 13.87
N ARG A 169 12.77 -0.60 13.90
CA ARG A 169 13.74 -1.47 13.22
C ARG A 169 13.82 -1.22 11.71
N ALA A 170 12.66 -1.05 11.05
CA ALA A 170 12.60 -0.74 9.63
C ALA A 170 13.25 0.63 9.34
N LEU A 171 13.00 1.63 10.20
CA LEU A 171 13.54 3.00 10.07
C LEU A 171 15.04 3.10 10.36
N LEU A 172 15.60 2.25 11.22
CA LEU A 172 17.05 2.19 11.50
C LEU A 172 17.88 1.82 10.25
N ARG A 173 17.26 1.22 9.23
CA ARG A 173 17.89 0.99 7.92
C ARG A 173 17.97 2.25 7.04
N GLN A 174 17.47 3.39 7.52
CA GLN A 174 17.37 4.65 6.77
C GLN A 174 16.74 4.42 5.38
N PRO A 175 15.53 3.86 5.31
CA PRO A 175 14.91 3.49 4.04
C PRO A 175 14.58 4.72 3.20
N ASN A 176 14.61 4.58 1.88
CA ASN A 176 13.94 5.48 0.94
C ASN A 176 12.61 4.90 0.44
N LEU A 177 12.34 3.62 0.74
CA LEU A 177 11.02 2.98 0.58
C LEU A 177 10.68 2.20 1.84
N LEU A 178 9.55 2.52 2.47
CA LEU A 178 9.00 1.79 3.60
C LEU A 178 7.85 0.90 3.12
N VAL A 179 7.94 -0.39 3.38
CA VAL A 179 6.90 -1.37 3.01
C VAL A 179 6.26 -1.91 4.28
N LEU A 180 4.95 -1.76 4.39
CA LEU A 180 4.15 -2.10 5.57
C LEU A 180 3.06 -3.11 5.17
N ASP A 181 3.18 -4.34 5.62
CA ASP A 181 2.20 -5.40 5.32
C ASP A 181 1.26 -5.60 6.51
N GLU A 182 0.05 -4.99 6.45
CA GLU A 182 -0.97 -4.97 7.51
C GLU A 182 -0.39 -4.58 8.90
N PRO A 183 0.22 -3.38 9.04
CA PRO A 183 1.04 -3.03 10.21
C PRO A 183 0.25 -2.87 11.52
N VAL A 184 -1.09 -2.84 11.48
CA VAL A 184 -1.97 -2.59 12.64
C VAL A 184 -2.59 -3.85 13.22
N ARG A 185 -2.20 -5.01 12.73
CA ARG A 185 -2.80 -6.26 13.19
C ARG A 185 -2.54 -6.50 14.67
N GLY A 186 -3.63 -6.60 15.47
CA GLY A 186 -3.56 -6.78 16.92
C GLY A 186 -3.34 -5.50 17.72
N VAL A 187 -3.57 -4.35 17.08
CA VAL A 187 -3.64 -3.03 17.72
C VAL A 187 -5.11 -2.63 17.83
N ASP A 188 -5.49 -1.89 18.84
CA ASP A 188 -6.84 -1.34 18.97
C ASP A 188 -7.05 -0.15 18.01
N ALA A 189 -8.30 0.26 17.81
CA ALA A 189 -8.65 1.30 16.85
C ALA A 189 -7.94 2.64 17.10
N THR A 190 -7.71 3.00 18.37
CA THR A 190 -6.99 4.23 18.73
C THR A 190 -5.52 4.14 18.34
N GLY A 191 -4.85 3.07 18.70
CA GLY A 191 -3.44 2.83 18.35
C GLY A 191 -3.22 2.67 16.86
N GLU A 192 -4.23 2.17 16.11
CA GLU A 192 -4.21 2.09 14.66
C GLU A 192 -4.15 3.50 14.04
N ALA A 193 -5.08 4.40 14.41
CA ALA A 193 -5.11 5.77 13.92
C ALA A 193 -3.80 6.52 14.24
N GLU A 194 -3.27 6.34 15.46
CA GLU A 194 -1.99 6.91 15.87
C GLU A 194 -0.82 6.41 15.01
N LEU A 195 -0.78 5.10 14.69
CA LEU A 195 0.30 4.52 13.89
C LEU A 195 0.30 5.08 12.47
N TYR A 196 -0.87 5.23 11.84
CA TYR A 196 -0.96 5.82 10.51
C TYR A 196 -0.62 7.31 10.48
N THR A 197 -1.06 8.07 11.48
CA THR A 197 -0.65 9.46 11.67
C THR A 197 0.87 9.58 11.81
N LEU A 198 1.48 8.69 12.59
CA LEU A 198 2.93 8.60 12.75
C LEU A 198 3.64 8.30 11.43
N ILE A 199 3.15 7.35 10.63
CA ILE A 199 3.72 7.00 9.32
C ILE A 199 3.66 8.20 8.38
N GLY A 200 2.52 8.90 8.30
CA GLY A 200 2.35 10.11 7.49
C GLY A 200 3.32 11.23 7.88
N ARG A 201 3.47 11.49 9.20
CA ARG A 201 4.44 12.46 9.72
C ARG A 201 5.87 12.08 9.33
N LEU A 202 6.28 10.84 9.56
CA LEU A 202 7.63 10.37 9.25
C LEU A 202 7.92 10.41 7.75
N ARG A 203 6.94 10.11 6.89
CA ARG A 203 7.05 10.27 5.44
C ARG A 203 7.33 11.73 5.07
N ASN A 204 6.58 12.68 5.65
CA ASN A 204 6.75 14.11 5.39
C ASN A 204 8.12 14.63 5.87
N GLU A 205 8.59 14.17 7.04
CA GLU A 205 9.87 14.57 7.62
C GLU A 205 11.08 14.00 6.87
N ARG A 206 10.98 12.76 6.37
CA ARG A 206 12.13 12.00 5.81
C ARG A 206 12.09 11.80 4.30
N GLY A 207 10.96 12.07 3.65
CA GLY A 207 10.81 12.01 2.19
C GLY A 207 10.83 10.60 1.59
N PHE A 208 10.73 9.52 2.39
CA PHE A 208 10.67 8.18 1.84
C PHE A 208 9.30 7.87 1.19
N GLY A 209 9.28 6.97 0.19
CA GLY A 209 8.04 6.40 -0.32
C GLY A 209 7.48 5.35 0.64
N VAL A 210 6.17 5.13 0.60
CA VAL A 210 5.49 4.10 1.41
C VAL A 210 4.65 3.20 0.52
N LEU A 211 4.83 1.88 0.65
CA LEU A 211 3.87 0.90 0.16
C LEU A 211 3.17 0.30 1.38
N LEU A 212 1.89 0.58 1.51
CA LEU A 212 1.04 0.11 2.60
C LEU A 212 0.09 -0.98 2.09
N VAL A 213 0.07 -2.14 2.71
CA VAL A 213 -1.01 -3.12 2.52
C VAL A 213 -2.01 -2.96 3.64
N SER A 214 -3.26 -2.67 3.28
CA SER A 214 -4.35 -2.52 4.26
C SER A 214 -5.65 -3.09 3.70
N HIS A 215 -6.50 -3.55 4.60
CA HIS A 215 -7.88 -3.88 4.33
C HIS A 215 -8.86 -2.88 4.98
N ASP A 216 -8.33 -1.93 5.77
CA ASP A 216 -9.12 -0.88 6.39
C ASP A 216 -9.26 0.32 5.43
N LEU A 217 -10.50 0.55 5.00
CA LEU A 217 -10.84 1.57 4.02
C LEU A 217 -10.75 2.99 4.59
N HIS A 218 -11.00 3.17 5.89
CA HIS A 218 -10.91 4.48 6.54
C HIS A 218 -9.47 4.99 6.50
N VAL A 219 -8.54 4.10 6.77
CA VAL A 219 -7.11 4.39 6.70
C VAL A 219 -6.65 4.72 5.28
N VAL A 220 -7.14 3.92 4.31
CA VAL A 220 -6.81 4.13 2.90
C VAL A 220 -7.20 5.54 2.45
N MET A 221 -8.40 6.01 2.85
CA MET A 221 -8.88 7.36 2.52
C MET A 221 -8.06 8.47 3.17
N ALA A 222 -7.70 8.29 4.44
CA ALA A 222 -7.07 9.36 5.22
C ALA A 222 -5.57 9.50 4.94
N ALA A 223 -4.89 8.42 4.56
CA ALA A 223 -3.43 8.38 4.55
C ALA A 223 -2.80 8.17 3.18
N SER A 224 -3.57 7.83 2.13
CA SER A 224 -3.01 7.42 0.84
C SER A 224 -3.04 8.53 -0.20
N ASP A 225 -1.94 8.71 -0.91
CA ASP A 225 -1.89 9.55 -2.11
C ASP A 225 -2.47 8.79 -3.32
N ARG A 226 -2.23 7.45 -3.36
CA ARG A 226 -2.72 6.57 -4.43
C ARG A 226 -3.10 5.20 -3.88
N VAL A 227 -4.15 4.62 -4.44
CA VAL A 227 -4.64 3.28 -4.12
C VAL A 227 -4.49 2.38 -5.33
N LEU A 228 -4.01 1.16 -5.09
CA LEU A 228 -3.95 0.07 -6.06
C LEU A 228 -4.84 -1.07 -5.57
N CYS A 229 -5.92 -1.35 -6.29
CA CYS A 229 -6.79 -2.48 -5.99
C CYS A 229 -6.34 -3.71 -6.76
N ILE A 230 -6.05 -4.79 -6.03
CA ILE A 230 -5.58 -6.05 -6.62
C ILE A 230 -6.52 -7.21 -6.30
N ASN A 231 -6.75 -8.03 -7.31
CA ASN A 231 -7.39 -9.33 -7.21
C ASN A 231 -6.77 -10.25 -8.27
N GLN A 232 -5.57 -10.76 -7.99
CA GLN A 232 -4.66 -11.43 -8.91
C GLN A 232 -4.09 -10.47 -9.99
N HIS A 233 -4.88 -9.56 -10.54
CA HIS A 233 -4.48 -8.48 -11.44
C HIS A 233 -4.86 -7.11 -10.84
N VAL A 234 -4.39 -6.03 -11.42
CA VAL A 234 -4.80 -4.67 -11.04
C VAL A 234 -6.21 -4.41 -11.54
N CYS A 235 -7.19 -4.35 -10.62
CA CYS A 235 -8.59 -4.09 -10.96
C CYS A 235 -8.87 -2.60 -11.16
N CYS A 236 -8.25 -1.75 -10.35
CA CYS A 236 -8.33 -0.29 -10.46
C CYS A 236 -7.15 0.37 -9.72
N SER A 237 -6.80 1.57 -10.14
CA SER A 237 -5.76 2.39 -9.52
C SER A 237 -6.09 3.86 -9.67
N GLY A 238 -5.75 4.67 -8.67
CA GLY A 238 -5.97 6.13 -8.70
C GLY A 238 -5.97 6.73 -7.31
N VAL A 239 -6.38 7.99 -7.22
CA VAL A 239 -6.62 8.65 -5.93
C VAL A 239 -7.75 7.93 -5.19
N PRO A 240 -7.75 7.90 -3.84
CA PRO A 240 -8.73 7.16 -3.06
C PRO A 240 -10.19 7.40 -3.48
N THR A 241 -10.57 8.65 -3.69
CA THR A 241 -11.92 9.07 -4.07
C THR A 241 -12.37 8.55 -5.44
N ALA A 242 -11.45 8.40 -6.39
CA ALA A 242 -11.74 7.83 -7.70
C ALA A 242 -11.90 6.32 -7.63
N VAL A 243 -11.04 5.65 -6.85
CA VAL A 243 -11.11 4.20 -6.62
C VAL A 243 -12.40 3.81 -5.92
N ALA A 244 -12.87 4.59 -4.92
CA ALA A 244 -14.12 4.36 -4.22
C ALA A 244 -15.34 4.27 -5.14
N LYS A 245 -15.34 5.03 -6.23
CA LYS A 245 -16.44 5.10 -7.23
C LYS A 245 -16.26 4.10 -8.38
N HIS A 246 -15.13 3.36 -8.42
CA HIS A 246 -14.82 2.46 -9.51
C HIS A 246 -15.71 1.21 -9.48
N PRO A 247 -16.33 0.78 -10.60
CA PRO A 247 -17.24 -0.38 -10.62
C PRO A 247 -16.60 -1.67 -10.10
N GLU A 248 -15.33 -1.93 -10.44
CA GLU A 248 -14.60 -3.09 -9.97
C GLU A 248 -14.40 -3.08 -8.45
N TYR A 249 -14.16 -1.91 -7.85
CA TYR A 249 -14.08 -1.76 -6.41
C TYR A 249 -15.41 -2.11 -5.74
N VAL A 250 -16.52 -1.57 -6.25
CA VAL A 250 -17.88 -1.87 -5.76
C VAL A 250 -18.20 -3.35 -5.89
N ARG A 251 -17.78 -4.00 -6.97
CA ARG A 251 -17.95 -5.44 -7.20
C ARG A 251 -17.19 -6.29 -6.17
N LEU A 252 -15.97 -5.90 -5.81
CA LEU A 252 -15.09 -6.65 -4.91
C LEU A 252 -15.45 -6.48 -3.43
N PHE A 253 -15.84 -5.27 -3.01
CA PHE A 253 -16.03 -4.92 -1.61
C PHE A 253 -17.49 -4.67 -1.22
N GLY A 254 -18.38 -4.59 -2.21
CA GLY A 254 -19.81 -4.34 -2.00
C GLY A 254 -20.20 -2.86 -1.97
N ALA A 255 -21.47 -2.58 -2.23
CA ALA A 255 -21.99 -1.21 -2.30
C ALA A 255 -21.97 -0.47 -0.94
N GLU A 256 -22.08 -1.18 0.18
CA GLU A 256 -21.99 -0.59 1.52
C GLU A 256 -20.58 -0.09 1.83
N ALA A 257 -19.55 -0.89 1.54
CA ALA A 257 -18.17 -0.48 1.69
C ALA A 257 -17.84 0.72 0.80
N ALA A 258 -18.34 0.75 -0.43
CA ALA A 258 -18.16 1.87 -1.34
C ALA A 258 -18.86 3.14 -0.85
N ARG A 259 -20.05 3.04 -0.24
CA ARG A 259 -20.75 4.20 0.37
C ARG A 259 -20.03 4.71 1.62
N ALA A 260 -19.60 3.82 2.51
CA ALA A 260 -18.83 4.20 3.69
C ALA A 260 -17.53 4.93 3.28
N PHE A 261 -16.88 4.46 2.22
CA PHE A 261 -15.69 5.06 1.63
C PHE A 261 -15.98 6.47 1.06
N ALA A 262 -17.12 6.67 0.38
CA ALA A 262 -17.52 7.97 -0.20
C ALA A 262 -18.00 8.99 0.84
N LEU A 263 -18.59 8.56 1.97
CA LEU A 263 -19.08 9.45 3.04
C LEU A 263 -17.95 10.14 3.82
N TYR A 264 -16.74 9.58 3.78
CA TYR A 264 -15.57 10.15 4.47
C TYR A 264 -15.08 11.48 3.81
N GLU A 265 -15.48 11.74 2.57
CA GLU A 265 -15.14 12.97 1.82
C GLU A 265 -15.72 14.26 2.45
N HIS A 266 -16.76 14.16 3.32
CA HIS A 266 -17.48 15.33 3.80
C HIS A 266 -17.02 15.89 5.17
N HIS A 267 -15.99 15.32 5.81
CA HIS A 267 -15.66 15.70 7.20
C HIS A 267 -14.34 16.46 7.40
N HIS A 268 -13.63 16.85 6.35
CA HIS A 268 -12.33 17.51 6.48
C HIS A 268 -12.23 18.94 5.98
N ASP A 269 -13.36 19.62 5.69
CA ASP A 269 -13.33 21.01 5.17
C ASP A 269 -13.29 22.09 6.26
N HIS A 270 -13.08 21.73 7.55
CA HIS A 270 -12.93 22.71 8.62
C HIS A 270 -11.89 22.25 9.65
N ALA A 271 -11.00 23.19 9.98
CA ALA A 271 -10.06 23.01 11.09
C ALA A 271 -10.80 23.19 12.42
N HIS A 272 -10.51 22.34 13.41
CA HIS A 272 -11.02 22.47 14.77
C HIS A 272 -9.96 23.10 15.68
N ASP A 273 -10.41 23.90 16.66
CA ASP A 273 -9.55 24.35 17.74
C ASP A 273 -9.22 23.18 18.72
N LEU A 274 -8.32 23.41 19.65
CA LEU A 274 -7.93 22.42 20.67
C LEU A 274 -9.08 21.97 21.59
N ALA A 275 -10.24 22.59 21.50
CA ALA A 275 -11.47 22.25 22.21
C ALA A 275 -12.52 21.55 21.32
N GLY A 276 -12.17 21.23 20.06
CA GLY A 276 -13.05 20.53 19.12
C GLY A 276 -14.11 21.42 18.45
N ARG A 277 -13.97 22.75 18.45
CA ARG A 277 -14.90 23.67 17.79
C ARG A 277 -14.43 23.99 16.38
N PRO A 278 -15.33 24.01 15.36
CA PRO A 278 -14.95 24.37 14.01
C PRO A 278 -14.49 25.83 13.95
N LEU A 279 -13.33 26.07 13.32
CA LEU A 279 -12.85 27.41 13.02
C LEU A 279 -13.61 27.88 11.76
N THR A 280 -14.63 28.72 11.96
CA THR A 280 -15.33 29.42 10.88
C THR A 280 -14.58 30.71 10.57
N ASP A 281 -14.04 30.86 9.37
CA ASP A 281 -13.61 32.14 8.80
C ASP A 281 -14.89 32.93 8.41
N GLU A 282 -15.53 33.60 9.37
CA GLU A 282 -16.47 34.64 9.04
C GLU A 282 -15.72 35.98 8.96
N PRO A 283 -15.76 36.70 7.82
CA PRO A 283 -15.30 38.08 7.77
C PRO A 283 -16.30 38.95 8.55
N GLU A 284 -15.83 39.63 9.61
CA GLU A 284 -16.58 40.64 10.36
C GLU A 284 -17.13 41.72 9.42
N HIS A 285 -18.42 41.67 9.18
CA HIS A 285 -19.17 42.80 8.62
C HIS A 285 -19.23 43.91 9.65
N LYS A 286 -18.38 44.93 9.54
CA LYS A 286 -18.52 46.20 10.24
C LYS A 286 -19.76 46.90 9.72
N SER A 287 -20.85 46.80 10.48
CA SER A 287 -22.01 47.71 10.32
C SER A 287 -21.66 49.08 10.88
N GLY A 288 -21.30 50.01 9.99
CA GLY A 288 -21.21 51.43 10.31
C GLY A 288 -22.60 51.97 10.60
N LYS A 289 -22.89 52.37 11.84
CA LYS A 289 -23.95 53.32 12.19
C LYS A 289 -23.45 54.71 11.85
N GLY A 290 -24.04 55.33 10.84
CA GLY A 290 -24.02 56.79 10.66
C GLY A 290 -25.18 57.41 11.42
N ASP A 291 -24.85 58.24 12.38
CA ASP A 291 -25.75 59.23 12.97
C ASP A 291 -25.91 60.35 11.97
N SER A 292 -27.17 60.74 11.72
CA SER A 292 -27.69 62.13 11.69
C SER A 292 -29.20 62.12 11.56
#